data_5569003c821454be5de861d75404bbce
#
_entry.id   5569003c821454be5de861d75404bbce
#
_cell.length_a   1.000
_cell.length_b   1.000
_cell.length_c   1.000
_cell.angle_alpha   90.00
_cell.angle_beta   90.00
_cell.angle_gamma   90.00
#
_symmetry.space_group_name_H-M   'P 1'
#
loop_
_entity.id
_entity.type
_entity.pdbx_description
1 polymer ?
#
loop_
_entity_poly.entity_id
_entity_poly.type
_entity_poly.pdbx_seq_one_letter_code
_entity_poly.pdbx_strand_id
1 'polypeptide(L)'
;MKKILIIDDSPFIYKEVAATLEGLDYEVIGHAKSGEEGIAMVQELQPDIITLDIVMPGIDGIETAEKLVEIAPNTKIVMLSSLCDHDTVSEVESLGLKYLVSKPIEKEVLIETLEKVCKE
;
A
#
# COMPACT_ATOMS: atom_id res chain seq x y z
N MET A 1 17.01 -5.22 -3.72
CA MET A 1 16.05 -4.32 -3.07
C MET A 1 14.62 -4.69 -3.41
N LYS A 2 13.75 -4.60 -2.45
CA LYS A 2 12.32 -4.80 -2.70
C LYS A 2 11.74 -3.56 -3.37
N LYS A 3 10.98 -3.75 -4.43
CA LYS A 3 10.36 -2.66 -5.19
C LYS A 3 9.01 -2.32 -4.59
N ILE A 4 8.81 -1.06 -4.26
CA ILE A 4 7.58 -0.58 -3.63
C ILE A 4 6.88 0.43 -4.55
N LEU A 5 5.58 0.21 -4.77
CA LEU A 5 4.71 1.18 -5.44
C LEU A 5 3.83 1.82 -4.38
N ILE A 6 3.74 3.14 -4.40
CA ILE A 6 2.89 3.89 -3.47
C ILE A 6 1.64 4.34 -4.21
N ILE A 7 0.47 3.92 -3.74
CA ILE A 7 -0.83 4.33 -4.29
C ILE A 7 -1.53 5.19 -3.26
N ASP A 8 -1.53 6.51 -3.48
CA ASP A 8 -2.10 7.48 -2.54
C ASP A 8 -2.29 8.80 -3.29
N ASP A 9 -3.44 9.43 -3.14
CA ASP A 9 -3.71 10.70 -3.80
C ASP A 9 -3.03 11.90 -3.12
N SER A 10 -2.44 11.69 -1.93
CA SER A 10 -1.76 12.75 -1.18
C SER A 10 -0.26 12.77 -1.47
N PRO A 11 0.27 13.86 -2.03
CA PRO A 11 1.72 13.99 -2.22
C PRO A 11 2.47 14.05 -0.88
N PHE A 12 1.79 14.48 0.18
CA PHE A 12 2.37 14.52 1.52
C PHE A 12 2.65 13.10 2.04
N ILE A 13 1.68 12.21 1.91
CA ILE A 13 1.84 10.80 2.34
C ILE A 13 2.92 10.12 1.50
N TYR A 14 2.93 10.36 0.18
CA TYR A 14 3.99 9.83 -0.67
C TYR A 14 5.36 10.24 -0.15
N LYS A 15 5.54 11.51 0.17
CA LYS A 15 6.82 12.02 0.68
C LYS A 15 7.19 11.39 2.02
N GLU A 16 6.21 11.20 2.90
CA GLU A 16 6.45 10.56 4.19
C GLU A 16 6.91 9.13 4.05
N VAL A 17 6.23 8.35 3.20
CA VAL A 17 6.58 6.96 2.97
C VAL A 17 7.97 6.86 2.32
N ALA A 18 8.20 7.65 1.27
CA ALA A 18 9.49 7.65 0.58
C ALA A 18 10.64 8.03 1.51
N ALA A 19 10.44 9.05 2.35
CA ALA A 19 11.46 9.48 3.32
C ALA A 19 11.73 8.39 4.37
N THR A 20 10.69 7.69 4.81
CA THR A 20 10.84 6.59 5.77
C THR A 20 11.71 5.48 5.21
N LEU A 21 11.60 5.21 3.91
CA LEU A 21 12.31 4.12 3.25
C LEU A 21 13.73 4.49 2.78
N GLU A 22 14.06 5.78 2.80
CA GLU A 22 15.37 6.25 2.35
C GLU A 22 16.48 5.61 3.19
N GLY A 23 17.48 5.06 2.51
CA GLY A 23 18.60 4.40 3.19
C GLY A 23 18.34 2.96 3.59
N LEU A 24 17.12 2.47 3.41
CA LEU A 24 16.76 1.08 3.70
C LEU A 24 16.81 0.26 2.41
N ASP A 25 16.60 -1.04 2.53
CA ASP A 25 16.68 -1.97 1.40
C ASP A 25 15.39 -2.02 0.58
N TYR A 26 14.81 -0.85 0.31
CA TYR A 26 13.61 -0.70 -0.49
C TYR A 26 13.80 0.35 -1.57
N GLU A 27 13.19 0.13 -2.72
CA GLU A 27 13.22 1.06 -3.83
C GLU A 27 11.79 1.49 -4.17
N VAL A 28 11.50 2.79 -4.07
CA VAL A 28 10.19 3.31 -4.48
C VAL A 28 10.23 3.48 -6.00
N ILE A 29 9.45 2.68 -6.71
CA ILE A 29 9.49 2.64 -8.18
C ILE A 29 8.41 3.48 -8.84
N GLY A 30 7.46 4.00 -8.08
CA GLY A 30 6.42 4.85 -8.64
C GLY A 30 5.45 5.35 -7.61
N HIS A 31 4.65 6.32 -8.04
CA HIS A 31 3.60 6.93 -7.24
C HIS A 31 2.34 7.03 -8.09
N ALA A 32 1.33 6.25 -7.76
CA ALA A 32 0.03 6.33 -8.39
C ALA A 32 -0.88 7.20 -7.52
N LYS A 33 -1.64 8.08 -8.15
CA LYS A 33 -2.50 9.03 -7.44
C LYS A 33 -3.96 8.60 -7.38
N SER A 34 -4.28 7.46 -7.96
CA SER A 34 -5.62 6.88 -7.94
C SER A 34 -5.53 5.37 -8.03
N GLY A 35 -6.64 4.70 -7.72
CA GLY A 35 -6.70 3.25 -7.84
C GLY A 35 -6.50 2.78 -9.27
N GLU A 36 -7.14 3.46 -10.22
CA GLU A 36 -7.03 3.13 -11.64
C GLU A 36 -5.60 3.24 -12.14
N GLU A 37 -4.91 4.34 -11.78
CA GLU A 37 -3.51 4.54 -12.12
C GLU A 37 -2.63 3.47 -11.48
N GLY A 38 -2.93 3.14 -10.22
CA GLY A 38 -2.21 2.10 -9.49
C GLY A 38 -2.30 0.73 -10.15
N ILE A 39 -3.50 0.35 -10.59
CA ILE A 39 -3.72 -0.93 -11.28
C ILE A 39 -2.88 -0.99 -12.56
N ALA A 40 -2.90 0.09 -13.36
CA ALA A 40 -2.11 0.16 -14.57
C ALA A 40 -0.62 0.05 -14.29
N MET A 41 -0.14 0.75 -13.27
CA MET A 41 1.28 0.73 -12.90
C MET A 41 1.73 -0.62 -12.36
N VAL A 42 0.87 -1.31 -11.61
CA VAL A 42 1.18 -2.65 -11.11
C VAL A 42 1.40 -3.62 -12.26
N GLN A 43 0.56 -3.57 -13.27
CA GLN A 43 0.68 -4.44 -14.45
C GLN A 43 1.96 -4.15 -15.22
N GLU A 44 2.38 -2.90 -15.30
CA GLU A 44 3.58 -2.49 -16.01
C GLU A 44 4.86 -2.72 -15.20
N LEU A 45 4.86 -2.33 -13.94
CA LEU A 45 6.08 -2.30 -13.12
C LEU A 45 6.31 -3.55 -12.27
N GLN A 46 5.28 -4.30 -11.99
CA GLN A 46 5.33 -5.53 -11.18
C GLN A 46 6.10 -5.34 -9.86
N PRO A 47 5.60 -4.47 -8.97
CA PRO A 47 6.27 -4.24 -7.69
C PRO A 47 6.19 -5.46 -6.76
N ASP A 48 7.08 -5.51 -5.79
CA ASP A 48 7.05 -6.56 -4.77
C ASP A 48 6.05 -6.23 -3.68
N ILE A 49 5.94 -4.95 -3.34
CA ILE A 49 5.08 -4.46 -2.26
C ILE A 49 4.33 -3.21 -2.74
N ILE A 50 3.09 -3.09 -2.32
CA ILE A 50 2.26 -1.91 -2.60
C ILE A 50 1.83 -1.31 -1.27
N THR A 51 1.98 0.01 -1.09
CA THR A 51 1.29 0.72 -0.02
C THR A 51 0.07 1.39 -0.65
N LEU A 52 -1.10 1.17 -0.08
CA LEU A 52 -2.37 1.55 -0.70
C LEU A 52 -3.26 2.28 0.29
N ASP A 53 -3.59 3.54 -0.04
CA ASP A 53 -4.53 4.33 0.74
C ASP A 53 -5.95 3.85 0.51
N ILE A 54 -6.75 3.79 1.56
CA ILE A 54 -8.16 3.35 1.46
C ILE A 54 -9.05 4.44 0.89
N VAL A 55 -8.87 5.68 1.34
CA VAL A 55 -9.74 6.79 0.91
C VAL A 55 -9.11 7.57 -0.23
N MET A 56 -9.63 7.38 -1.44
CA MET A 56 -9.15 8.05 -2.64
C MET A 56 -10.33 8.43 -3.54
N PRO A 57 -10.18 9.46 -4.40
CA PRO A 57 -11.21 9.77 -5.39
C PRO A 57 -11.29 8.66 -6.46
N GLY A 58 -12.46 8.49 -7.04
CA GLY A 58 -12.70 7.42 -8.00
C GLY A 58 -12.95 6.12 -7.26
N ILE A 59 -12.34 5.03 -7.70
CA ILE A 59 -12.43 3.77 -6.95
C ILE A 59 -11.60 3.91 -5.68
N ASP A 60 -12.15 3.45 -4.56
CA ASP A 60 -11.45 3.54 -3.29
C ASP A 60 -10.38 2.44 -3.15
N GLY A 61 -9.65 2.49 -2.02
CA GLY A 61 -8.57 1.52 -1.79
C GLY A 61 -9.05 0.09 -1.64
N ILE A 62 -10.24 -0.13 -1.07
CA ILE A 62 -10.77 -1.49 -0.92
C ILE A 62 -11.08 -2.07 -2.29
N GLU A 63 -11.76 -1.31 -3.14
CA GLU A 63 -12.09 -1.74 -4.50
C GLU A 63 -10.82 -1.95 -5.33
N THR A 64 -9.83 -1.07 -5.16
CA THR A 64 -8.53 -1.21 -5.80
C THR A 64 -7.83 -2.50 -5.35
N ALA A 65 -7.85 -2.77 -4.04
CA ALA A 65 -7.23 -3.96 -3.47
C ALA A 65 -7.88 -5.25 -4.01
N GLU A 66 -9.20 -5.27 -4.16
CA GLU A 66 -9.90 -6.41 -4.75
C GLU A 66 -9.34 -6.75 -6.13
N LYS A 67 -9.16 -5.74 -6.96
CA LYS A 67 -8.62 -5.93 -8.31
C LYS A 67 -7.15 -6.32 -8.29
N LEU A 68 -6.37 -5.75 -7.39
CA LEU A 68 -4.94 -6.06 -7.28
C LEU A 68 -4.70 -7.49 -6.82
N VAL A 69 -5.49 -7.98 -5.87
CA VAL A 69 -5.39 -9.37 -5.41
C VAL A 69 -5.64 -10.33 -6.57
N GLU A 70 -6.56 -9.97 -7.47
CA GLU A 70 -6.89 -10.79 -8.62
C GLU A 70 -5.79 -10.77 -9.69
N ILE A 71 -5.26 -9.59 -10.03
CA ILE A 71 -4.29 -9.45 -11.12
C ILE A 71 -2.84 -9.65 -10.68
N ALA A 72 -2.55 -9.49 -9.40
CA ALA A 72 -1.19 -9.61 -8.88
C ALA A 72 -1.20 -10.36 -7.54
N PRO A 73 -1.57 -11.65 -7.54
CA PRO A 73 -1.75 -12.40 -6.29
C PRO A 73 -0.48 -12.59 -5.48
N ASN A 74 0.69 -12.44 -6.10
CA ASN A 74 1.96 -12.59 -5.39
C ASN A 74 2.53 -11.28 -4.85
N THR A 75 1.92 -10.15 -5.18
CA THR A 75 2.36 -8.85 -4.69
C THR A 75 1.76 -8.62 -3.30
N LYS A 76 2.58 -8.17 -2.37
CA LYS A 76 2.13 -7.90 -0.99
C LYS A 76 1.54 -6.50 -0.93
N ILE A 77 0.41 -6.36 -0.21
CA ILE A 77 -0.28 -5.08 -0.08
C ILE A 77 -0.32 -4.68 1.39
N VAL A 78 0.13 -3.46 1.67
CA VAL A 78 0.02 -2.84 2.99
C VAL A 78 -0.98 -1.70 2.86
N MET A 79 -2.12 -1.82 3.54
CA MET A 79 -3.15 -0.78 3.51
C MET A 79 -2.79 0.35 4.47
N LEU A 80 -3.04 1.59 4.04
CA LEU A 80 -2.84 2.76 4.90
C LEU A 80 -4.18 3.47 5.06
N SER A 81 -4.55 3.80 6.29
CA SER A 81 -5.85 4.45 6.52
C SER A 81 -5.88 5.25 7.80
N SER A 82 -6.61 6.38 7.76
CA SER A 82 -6.99 7.09 8.98
C SER A 82 -8.23 6.45 9.60
N LEU A 83 -8.86 5.50 8.89
CA LEU A 83 -10.05 4.78 9.34
C LEU A 83 -9.66 3.33 9.67
N CYS A 84 -9.42 3.08 10.95
CA CYS A 84 -9.08 1.73 11.41
C CYS A 84 -10.17 1.21 12.35
N ASP A 85 -11.43 1.47 11.99
CA ASP A 85 -12.58 0.96 12.72
C ASP A 85 -12.79 -0.52 12.40
N HIS A 86 -13.70 -1.14 13.14
CA HIS A 86 -13.99 -2.57 13.01
C HIS A 86 -14.43 -2.95 11.58
N ASP A 87 -15.28 -2.11 10.97
CA ASP A 87 -15.80 -2.40 9.64
C ASP A 87 -14.71 -2.36 8.58
N THR A 88 -13.84 -1.35 8.63
CA THR A 88 -12.71 -1.22 7.69
C THR A 88 -11.74 -2.39 7.84
N VAL A 89 -11.40 -2.74 9.08
CA VAL A 89 -10.50 -3.86 9.35
C VAL A 89 -11.10 -5.17 8.82
N SER A 90 -12.40 -5.38 9.05
CA SER A 90 -13.09 -6.57 8.55
C SER A 90 -13.07 -6.66 7.03
N GLU A 91 -13.28 -5.54 6.34
CA GLU A 91 -13.23 -5.52 4.88
C GLU A 91 -11.84 -5.88 4.36
N VAL A 92 -10.81 -5.33 4.96
CA VAL A 92 -9.42 -5.62 4.58
C VAL A 92 -9.11 -7.11 4.80
N GLU A 93 -9.51 -7.65 5.94
CA GLU A 93 -9.29 -9.05 6.25
C GLU A 93 -10.05 -9.98 5.29
N SER A 94 -11.26 -9.58 4.87
CA SER A 94 -12.06 -10.39 3.96
C SER A 94 -11.42 -10.55 2.58
N LEU A 95 -10.50 -9.65 2.22
CA LEU A 95 -9.74 -9.74 0.98
C LEU A 95 -8.49 -10.62 1.11
N GLY A 96 -8.25 -11.17 2.29
CA GLY A 96 -7.05 -11.96 2.56
C GLY A 96 -5.84 -11.12 2.90
N LEU A 97 -6.03 -9.82 3.14
CA LEU A 97 -4.94 -8.90 3.46
C LEU A 97 -4.76 -8.83 4.97
N LYS A 98 -3.50 -8.76 5.41
CA LYS A 98 -3.16 -8.83 6.82
C LYS A 98 -2.62 -7.53 7.39
N TYR A 99 -2.21 -6.61 6.54
CA TYR A 99 -1.45 -5.43 6.97
C TYR A 99 -2.24 -4.15 6.77
N LEU A 100 -2.50 -3.48 7.89
CA LEU A 100 -3.20 -2.20 7.90
C LEU A 100 -2.43 -1.27 8.84
N VAL A 101 -1.92 -0.18 8.30
CA VAL A 101 -1.16 0.81 9.07
C VAL A 101 -2.01 2.07 9.22
N SER A 102 -2.13 2.55 10.46
CA SER A 102 -2.91 3.75 10.76
C SER A 102 -2.17 5.01 10.34
N LYS A 103 -2.94 6.01 9.88
CA LYS A 103 -2.42 7.36 9.69
C LYS A 103 -2.72 8.18 10.96
N PRO A 104 -1.87 9.11 11.35
CA PRO A 104 -0.62 9.49 10.69
C PRO A 104 0.42 8.39 10.77
N ILE A 105 1.27 8.32 9.73
CA ILE A 105 2.25 7.24 9.62
C ILE A 105 3.37 7.42 10.65
N GLU A 106 3.58 6.41 11.46
CA GLU A 106 4.71 6.35 12.38
C GLU A 106 5.82 5.56 11.71
N LYS A 107 6.97 6.15 11.60
CA LYS A 107 8.13 5.59 10.89
C LYS A 107 8.46 4.17 11.33
N GLU A 108 8.55 3.97 12.65
CA GLU A 108 8.90 2.67 13.21
C GLU A 108 7.85 1.60 12.91
N VAL A 109 6.58 1.97 12.95
CA VAL A 109 5.48 1.06 12.68
C VAL A 109 5.49 0.63 11.21
N LEU A 110 5.71 1.57 10.30
CA LEU A 110 5.77 1.25 8.88
C LEU A 110 6.95 0.33 8.57
N ILE A 111 8.13 0.65 9.10
CA ILE A 111 9.32 -0.18 8.88
C ILE A 111 9.11 -1.59 9.42
N GLU A 112 8.58 -1.72 10.62
CA GLU A 112 8.30 -3.00 11.25
C GLU A 112 7.30 -3.82 10.42
N THR A 113 6.25 -3.16 9.93
CA THR A 113 5.24 -3.82 9.10
C THR A 113 5.86 -4.34 7.80
N LEU A 114 6.69 -3.54 7.14
CA LEU A 114 7.36 -3.94 5.91
C LEU A 114 8.32 -5.11 6.14
N GLU A 115 9.01 -5.13 7.28
CA GLU A 115 9.87 -6.24 7.63
C GLU A 115 9.08 -7.54 7.78
N LYS A 116 7.90 -7.47 8.39
CA LYS A 116 7.00 -8.64 8.51
C LYS A 116 6.54 -9.12 7.15
N VAL A 117 6.19 -8.20 6.26
CA VAL A 117 5.77 -8.51 4.90
C VAL A 117 6.87 -9.27 4.15
N CYS A 118 8.10 -8.84 4.29
CA CYS A 118 9.24 -9.44 3.62
C CYS A 118 9.56 -10.85 4.10
N LYS A 119 9.10 -11.22 5.28
CA LYS A 119 9.35 -12.54 5.87
C LYS A 119 8.33 -13.59 5.45
N GLU A 120 7.29 -13.19 4.74
CA GLU A 120 6.27 -14.13 4.27
C GLU A 120 6.64 -14.83 2.99
#